data_cf66755546e32d67cb709641df8e2de2
#
_entry.id   cf66755546e32d67cb709641df8e2de2
#
_cell.length_a   1.000
_cell.length_b   1.000
_cell.length_c   1.000
_cell.angle_alpha   90.00
_cell.angle_beta   90.00
_cell.angle_gamma   90.00
#
_symmetry.space_group_name_H-M   'P 1'
#
loop_
_entity.id
_entity.type
_entity.pdbx_description
1 polymer ?
#
loop_
_entity_poly.entity_id
_entity_poly.type
_entity_poly.pdbx_seq_one_letter_code
_entity_poly.pdbx_strand_id
1 'polypeptide(L)'
;MKYYELLELYKKKELSEEQREMVEQDIERHEAISEYLFEKEEENILRASGEMPEESETQLTKKEKNASDDFTKRVNRAIRRAFLKMGAAVCAVTLVIVLLVLFVLPHAVSTFYYDPGRIVGKNSSGGTTNQMSLDLAVYTELALPGTYRDDVQVEDRGYGNYDINIYQSVSRSGEFHHVAGRVEKDTLRLYDPNLFNISASNVFGWFQMNMDYDGTLTQLAENSQGDLFYTPESNEQSAEYLNLLDDNKYYLAYVTLDRILSYDDFIRFTENYSEQAADIWCVPRTAEDSYMPVGRPANLGFYIRLGQSSMLEWDREKYPDLILWSFDDPSEWDEAEEKIKDETFAAEHFTVMLDYMSGQDEFLGMVGQQAGEKYAEAADYIRKNGLQVYGFACVADKETLLELNAEEAVFGIRTEDAG
;
A
#
# COMPACT_ATOMS: atom_id res chain seq x y z
N MET A 1 -47.49 1.55 20.02
CA MET A 1 -47.54 2.30 18.77
C MET A 1 -47.19 3.74 19.10
N LYS A 2 -46.28 4.36 18.36
CA LYS A 2 -45.92 5.76 18.59
C LYS A 2 -46.98 6.66 17.98
N TYR A 3 -47.22 7.85 18.56
CA TYR A 3 -48.27 8.76 18.10
C TYR A 3 -48.16 9.15 16.63
N TYR A 4 -46.92 9.26 16.10
CA TYR A 4 -46.63 9.45 14.69
C TYR A 4 -47.18 8.33 13.79
N GLU A 5 -47.11 7.06 14.25
CA GLU A 5 -47.63 5.91 13.50
C GLU A 5 -49.16 5.93 13.44
N LEU A 6 -49.81 6.42 14.52
CA LEU A 6 -51.24 6.65 14.54
C LEU A 6 -51.71 7.71 13.55
N LEU A 7 -50.95 8.83 13.40
CA LEU A 7 -51.26 9.89 12.43
C LEU A 7 -51.09 9.41 10.99
N GLU A 8 -50.09 8.56 10.69
CA GLU A 8 -49.92 7.95 9.39
C GLU A 8 -51.07 7.00 9.01
N LEU A 9 -51.53 6.19 9.97
CA LEU A 9 -52.67 5.32 9.78
C LEU A 9 -53.98 6.08 9.69
N TYR A 10 -54.11 7.22 10.38
CA TYR A 10 -55.25 8.13 10.27
C TYR A 10 -55.34 8.72 8.84
N LYS A 11 -54.24 9.18 8.28
CA LYS A 11 -54.17 9.66 6.88
C LYS A 11 -54.55 8.60 5.86
N LYS A 12 -54.21 7.32 6.13
CA LYS A 12 -54.53 6.18 5.26
C LYS A 12 -55.93 5.62 5.50
N LYS A 13 -56.68 6.12 6.48
CA LYS A 13 -58.03 5.63 6.92
C LYS A 13 -58.02 4.17 7.38
N GLU A 14 -56.95 3.75 8.00
CA GLU A 14 -56.71 2.37 8.43
C GLU A 14 -56.79 2.19 9.96
N LEU A 15 -57.29 3.20 10.70
CA LEU A 15 -57.47 3.15 12.14
C LEU A 15 -58.83 2.53 12.52
N SER A 16 -58.87 1.87 13.70
CA SER A 16 -60.15 1.50 14.32
C SER A 16 -60.97 2.74 14.76
N GLU A 17 -62.27 2.59 14.91
CA GLU A 17 -63.15 3.70 15.22
C GLU A 17 -62.77 4.39 16.55
N GLU A 18 -62.40 3.62 17.59
CA GLU A 18 -61.89 4.15 18.86
C GLU A 18 -60.57 4.92 18.74
N GLN A 19 -59.64 4.43 17.90
CA GLN A 19 -58.35 5.08 17.68
C GLN A 19 -58.51 6.34 16.85
N ARG A 20 -59.47 6.36 15.90
CA ARG A 20 -59.82 7.51 15.08
C ARG A 20 -60.39 8.61 15.94
N GLU A 21 -61.36 8.29 16.80
CA GLU A 21 -61.97 9.23 17.75
C GLU A 21 -60.92 9.88 18.68
N MET A 22 -59.98 9.09 19.16
CA MET A 22 -58.89 9.59 19.99
C MET A 22 -57.99 10.59 19.24
N VAL A 23 -57.65 10.29 17.99
CA VAL A 23 -56.79 11.17 17.15
C VAL A 23 -57.56 12.45 16.78
N GLU A 24 -58.86 12.32 16.47
CA GLU A 24 -59.75 13.50 16.16
C GLU A 24 -59.89 14.42 17.38
N GLN A 25 -60.09 13.85 18.58
CA GLN A 25 -60.12 14.64 19.81
C GLN A 25 -58.80 15.35 20.12
N ASP A 26 -57.68 14.71 19.86
CA ASP A 26 -56.39 15.33 20.07
C ASP A 26 -56.10 16.42 19.04
N ILE A 27 -56.57 16.30 17.78
CA ILE A 27 -56.49 17.32 16.75
C ILE A 27 -57.38 18.51 17.17
N GLU A 28 -58.64 18.29 17.58
CA GLU A 28 -59.53 19.38 18.03
C GLU A 28 -58.96 20.12 19.26
N ARG A 29 -58.35 19.42 20.20
CA ARG A 29 -57.66 20.05 21.33
C ARG A 29 -56.47 20.90 20.90
N HIS A 30 -55.68 20.42 19.92
CA HIS A 30 -54.56 21.19 19.37
C HIS A 30 -55.01 22.40 18.57
N GLU A 31 -56.09 22.26 17.81
CA GLU A 31 -56.72 23.40 17.10
C GLU A 31 -57.23 24.44 18.08
N ALA A 32 -58.01 24.03 19.10
CA ALA A 32 -58.51 24.96 20.12
C ALA A 32 -57.38 25.69 20.88
N ILE A 33 -56.29 24.99 21.20
CA ILE A 33 -55.11 25.60 21.83
C ILE A 33 -54.41 26.57 20.88
N SER A 34 -54.28 26.21 19.59
CA SER A 34 -53.67 27.03 18.59
C SER A 34 -54.47 28.32 18.28
N GLU A 35 -55.83 28.19 18.22
CA GLU A 35 -56.75 29.29 18.01
C GLU A 35 -56.72 30.27 19.19
N TYR A 36 -56.74 29.74 20.44
CA TYR A 36 -56.59 30.54 21.63
C TYR A 36 -55.25 31.32 21.71
N LEU A 37 -54.18 30.66 21.33
CA LEU A 37 -52.86 31.31 21.28
C LEU A 37 -52.79 32.38 20.22
N PHE A 38 -53.38 32.13 19.05
CA PHE A 38 -53.44 33.08 17.95
C PHE A 38 -54.28 34.33 18.29
N GLU A 39 -55.49 34.14 18.85
CA GLU A 39 -56.33 35.24 19.33
C GLU A 39 -55.62 36.10 20.38
N LYS A 40 -54.89 35.45 21.29
CA LYS A 40 -54.12 36.14 22.35
C LYS A 40 -52.94 36.89 21.82
N GLU A 41 -52.30 36.40 20.79
CA GLU A 41 -51.17 37.06 20.12
C GLU A 41 -51.65 38.25 19.27
N GLU A 42 -52.79 38.11 18.58
CA GLU A 42 -53.48 39.17 17.85
C GLU A 42 -53.94 40.28 18.79
N GLU A 43 -54.52 39.94 19.94
CA GLU A 43 -54.91 40.89 20.98
C GLU A 43 -53.70 41.65 21.58
N ASN A 44 -52.58 40.97 21.73
CA ASN A 44 -51.32 41.61 22.19
C ASN A 44 -50.73 42.55 21.11
N ILE A 45 -50.79 42.19 19.84
CA ILE A 45 -50.33 43.00 18.72
C ILE A 45 -51.22 44.25 18.55
N LEU A 46 -52.55 44.08 18.62
CA LEU A 46 -53.51 45.18 18.56
C LEU A 46 -53.37 46.16 19.74
N ARG A 47 -53.09 45.67 20.94
CA ARG A 47 -52.74 46.50 22.13
C ARG A 47 -51.42 47.25 21.95
N ALA A 48 -50.45 46.63 21.30
CA ALA A 48 -49.14 47.26 21.03
C ALA A 48 -49.21 48.32 19.91
N SER A 49 -50.15 48.17 18.97
CA SER A 49 -50.37 49.14 17.86
C SER A 49 -51.21 50.35 18.20
N GLY A 50 -51.91 50.37 19.39
CA GLY A 50 -52.73 51.50 19.81
C GLY A 50 -54.09 51.62 19.13
N GLU A 51 -54.56 50.57 18.42
CA GLU A 51 -55.80 50.57 17.59
C GLU A 51 -57.02 49.97 18.30
N MET A 52 -56.99 49.70 19.65
CA MET A 52 -58.16 49.27 20.39
C MET A 52 -58.98 50.42 20.99
N PRO A 53 -60.32 50.42 20.80
CA PRO A 53 -61.20 51.39 21.52
C PRO A 53 -61.25 51.00 23.02
N GLU A 54 -61.28 52.07 23.86
CA GLU A 54 -61.51 51.93 25.30
C GLU A 54 -62.92 51.34 25.56
N GLU A 55 -63.03 50.04 25.73
CA GLU A 55 -64.24 49.48 26.28
C GLU A 55 -63.95 48.75 27.61
N SER A 56 -64.58 49.36 28.67
CA SER A 56 -64.90 48.88 30.00
C SER A 56 -63.94 47.95 30.68
N GLU A 57 -63.14 48.53 31.57
CA GLU A 57 -62.49 47.83 32.69
C GLU A 57 -63.57 47.13 33.53
N THR A 58 -63.83 45.86 33.26
CA THR A 58 -64.35 44.96 34.29
C THR A 58 -63.17 44.74 35.22
N GLN A 59 -63.36 45.16 36.48
CA GLN A 59 -62.37 45.08 37.56
C GLN A 59 -62.01 43.59 37.83
N LEU A 60 -61.11 43.04 37.09
CA LEU A 60 -60.35 41.86 37.51
C LEU A 60 -59.53 42.30 38.75
N THR A 61 -59.84 41.66 39.86
CA THR A 61 -59.14 41.96 41.12
C THR A 61 -57.66 41.82 40.93
N LYS A 62 -56.89 42.70 41.53
CA LYS A 62 -55.37 42.70 41.51
C LYS A 62 -54.77 41.30 41.73
N LYS A 63 -55.52 40.41 42.35
CA LYS A 63 -55.16 39.02 42.70
C LYS A 63 -55.22 38.09 41.47
N GLU A 64 -56.20 38.30 40.57
CA GLU A 64 -56.36 37.50 39.34
C GLU A 64 -55.38 37.93 38.26
N LYS A 65 -55.06 39.20 38.10
CA LYS A 65 -54.02 39.70 37.22
C LYS A 65 -52.67 39.16 37.63
N ASN A 66 -52.33 39.16 38.89
CA ASN A 66 -51.06 38.59 39.41
C ASN A 66 -50.96 37.07 39.22
N ALA A 67 -52.09 36.32 39.34
CA ALA A 67 -52.15 34.91 39.13
C ALA A 67 -51.97 34.52 37.64
N SER A 68 -52.57 35.28 36.70
CA SER A 68 -52.42 35.13 35.27
C SER A 68 -51.01 35.43 34.80
N ASP A 69 -50.41 36.51 35.28
CA ASP A 69 -49.00 36.85 34.97
C ASP A 69 -48.00 35.82 35.49
N ASP A 70 -48.23 35.29 36.67
CA ASP A 70 -47.37 34.27 37.26
C ASP A 70 -47.51 32.91 36.55
N PHE A 71 -48.71 32.55 36.08
CA PHE A 71 -48.97 31.40 35.24
C PHE A 71 -48.23 31.52 33.87
N THR A 72 -48.41 32.69 33.20
CA THR A 72 -47.75 32.97 31.90
C THR A 72 -46.23 32.93 32.03
N LYS A 73 -45.67 33.50 33.10
CA LYS A 73 -44.23 33.40 33.38
C LYS A 73 -43.73 31.98 33.60
N ARG A 74 -44.53 31.14 34.32
CA ARG A 74 -44.20 29.73 34.55
C ARG A 74 -44.25 28.91 33.25
N VAL A 75 -45.25 29.10 32.42
CA VAL A 75 -45.40 28.42 31.13
C VAL A 75 -44.26 28.82 30.21
N ASN A 76 -43.98 30.12 30.04
CA ASN A 76 -42.83 30.57 29.22
C ASN A 76 -41.49 30.07 29.71
N ARG A 77 -41.30 29.97 31.04
CA ARG A 77 -40.10 29.39 31.63
C ARG A 77 -40.01 27.87 31.38
N ALA A 78 -41.11 27.15 31.43
CA ALA A 78 -41.15 25.74 31.12
C ALA A 78 -40.87 25.47 29.64
N ILE A 79 -41.50 26.22 28.75
CA ILE A 79 -41.27 26.16 27.30
C ILE A 79 -39.79 26.48 26.98
N ARG A 80 -39.25 27.55 27.52
CA ARG A 80 -37.86 27.94 27.32
C ARG A 80 -36.88 26.88 27.82
N ARG A 81 -37.18 26.23 28.97
CA ARG A 81 -36.38 25.10 29.49
C ARG A 81 -36.49 23.86 28.62
N ALA A 82 -37.67 23.57 28.07
CA ALA A 82 -37.87 22.44 27.17
C ALA A 82 -37.09 22.65 25.85
N PHE A 83 -37.17 23.84 25.25
CA PHE A 83 -36.39 24.19 24.05
C PHE A 83 -34.89 24.19 24.29
N LEU A 84 -34.44 24.69 25.44
CA LEU A 84 -33.01 24.63 25.82
C LEU A 84 -32.52 23.20 25.97
N LYS A 85 -33.32 22.34 26.64
CA LYS A 85 -32.95 20.90 26.80
C LYS A 85 -32.94 20.16 25.46
N MET A 86 -33.93 20.41 24.62
CA MET A 86 -34.00 19.78 23.29
C MET A 86 -32.87 20.30 22.38
N GLY A 87 -32.59 21.61 22.38
CA GLY A 87 -31.47 22.20 21.67
C GLY A 87 -30.11 21.63 22.14
N ALA A 88 -29.91 21.54 23.45
CA ALA A 88 -28.70 20.93 24.03
C ALA A 88 -28.56 19.45 23.65
N ALA A 89 -29.65 18.69 23.64
CA ALA A 89 -29.62 17.28 23.23
C ALA A 89 -29.28 17.15 21.73
N VAL A 90 -29.87 17.96 20.87
CA VAL A 90 -29.53 17.96 19.44
C VAL A 90 -28.08 18.35 19.22
N CYS A 91 -27.58 19.41 19.87
CA CYS A 91 -26.18 19.80 19.79
C CYS A 91 -25.25 18.68 20.28
N ALA A 92 -25.57 18.01 21.39
CA ALA A 92 -24.76 16.91 21.90
C ALA A 92 -24.72 15.73 20.90
N VAL A 93 -25.85 15.34 20.35
CA VAL A 93 -25.92 14.26 19.34
C VAL A 93 -25.12 14.65 18.08
N THR A 94 -25.28 15.88 17.59
CA THR A 94 -24.51 16.37 16.44
C THR A 94 -23.02 16.36 16.71
N LEU A 95 -22.61 16.81 17.90
CA LEU A 95 -21.20 16.79 18.31
C LEU A 95 -20.64 15.38 18.33
N VAL A 96 -21.38 14.41 18.89
CA VAL A 96 -20.98 12.99 18.90
C VAL A 96 -20.83 12.46 17.47
N ILE A 97 -21.78 12.74 16.57
CA ILE A 97 -21.69 12.32 15.17
C ILE A 97 -20.46 12.95 14.49
N VAL A 98 -20.22 14.23 14.70
CA VAL A 98 -19.03 14.93 14.16
C VAL A 98 -17.74 14.29 14.68
N LEU A 99 -17.66 14.01 15.98
CA LEU A 99 -16.49 13.34 16.57
C LEU A 99 -16.30 11.91 16.00
N LEU A 100 -17.35 11.16 15.82
CA LEU A 100 -17.30 9.83 15.21
C LEU A 100 -16.79 9.92 13.76
N VAL A 101 -17.29 10.86 12.98
CA VAL A 101 -16.89 11.04 11.57
C VAL A 101 -15.44 11.52 11.45
N LEU A 102 -14.98 12.37 12.36
CA LEU A 102 -13.62 12.94 12.29
C LEU A 102 -12.54 12.03 12.88
N PHE A 103 -12.85 11.24 13.92
CA PHE A 103 -11.83 10.52 14.68
C PHE A 103 -11.97 8.99 14.61
N VAL A 104 -13.18 8.46 14.54
CA VAL A 104 -13.41 7.01 14.58
C VAL A 104 -13.52 6.43 13.17
N LEU A 105 -14.33 7.07 12.33
CA LEU A 105 -14.62 6.56 10.99
C LEU A 105 -13.39 6.50 10.07
N PRO A 106 -12.45 7.48 10.10
CA PRO A 106 -11.23 7.38 9.27
C PRO A 106 -10.42 6.13 9.57
N HIS A 107 -10.17 5.84 10.86
CA HIS A 107 -9.43 4.65 11.28
C HIS A 107 -10.19 3.36 10.97
N ALA A 108 -11.50 3.32 11.24
CA ALA A 108 -12.32 2.16 10.94
C ALA A 108 -12.39 1.83 9.44
N VAL A 109 -12.36 2.83 8.58
CA VAL A 109 -12.34 2.64 7.13
C VAL A 109 -10.96 2.20 6.66
N SER A 110 -9.87 2.76 7.23
CA SER A 110 -8.50 2.40 6.88
C SER A 110 -8.19 0.92 7.10
N THR A 111 -8.86 0.26 8.07
CA THR A 111 -8.63 -1.18 8.33
C THR A 111 -9.05 -2.13 7.19
N PHE A 112 -9.79 -1.63 6.20
CA PHE A 112 -10.20 -2.41 5.03
C PHE A 112 -9.26 -2.29 3.83
N TYR A 113 -8.19 -1.52 3.96
CA TYR A 113 -7.24 -1.23 2.89
C TYR A 113 -5.81 -1.45 3.35
N TYR A 114 -4.90 -1.56 2.41
CA TYR A 114 -3.49 -1.61 2.70
C TYR A 114 -3.04 -0.40 3.55
N ASP A 115 -2.37 -0.68 4.66
CA ASP A 115 -1.82 0.33 5.55
C ASP A 115 -0.29 0.41 5.39
N PRO A 116 0.22 1.33 4.55
CA PRO A 116 1.64 1.51 4.31
C PRO A 116 2.40 1.96 5.55
N GLY A 117 1.71 2.61 6.50
CA GLY A 117 2.27 3.16 7.74
C GLY A 117 2.27 2.19 8.92
N ARG A 118 1.69 1.01 8.78
CA ARG A 118 1.64 0.01 9.85
C ARG A 118 3.05 -0.37 10.30
N ILE A 119 3.36 -0.20 11.57
CA ILE A 119 4.67 -0.55 12.13
C ILE A 119 4.80 -2.08 12.20
N VAL A 120 5.83 -2.60 11.55
CA VAL A 120 6.14 -4.04 11.46
C VAL A 120 7.39 -4.43 12.22
N GLY A 121 8.23 -3.46 12.58
CA GLY A 121 9.44 -3.70 13.37
C GLY A 121 9.89 -2.45 14.11
N LYS A 122 10.74 -2.66 15.13
CA LYS A 122 11.39 -1.58 15.91
C LYS A 122 12.80 -2.01 16.26
N ASN A 123 13.76 -1.16 15.94
CA ASN A 123 15.14 -1.40 16.32
C ASN A 123 15.42 -0.99 17.79
N SER A 124 16.58 -1.39 18.29
CA SER A 124 17.03 -1.08 19.66
C SER A 124 17.22 0.41 19.94
N SER A 125 17.46 1.21 18.91
CA SER A 125 17.63 2.68 18.96
C SER A 125 16.30 3.44 18.95
N GLY A 126 15.15 2.74 18.80
CA GLY A 126 13.82 3.32 18.75
C GLY A 126 13.36 3.71 17.33
N GLY A 127 14.14 3.41 16.30
CA GLY A 127 13.70 3.48 14.90
C GLY A 127 12.59 2.47 14.62
N THR A 128 11.70 2.80 13.69
CA THR A 128 10.57 1.94 13.33
C THR A 128 10.56 1.66 11.83
N THR A 129 10.28 0.42 11.49
CA THR A 129 10.03 0.01 10.11
C THR A 129 8.52 -0.01 9.87
N ASN A 130 8.07 0.65 8.83
CA ASN A 130 6.68 0.55 8.39
C ASN A 130 6.49 -0.53 7.31
N GLN A 131 5.24 -0.91 7.08
CA GLN A 131 4.89 -2.00 6.16
C GLN A 131 5.42 -1.74 4.74
N MET A 132 5.25 -0.52 4.23
CA MET A 132 5.65 -0.21 2.85
C MET A 132 7.16 -0.22 2.65
N SER A 133 7.95 0.20 3.66
CA SER A 133 9.40 0.10 3.62
C SER A 133 9.84 -1.37 3.51
N LEU A 134 9.25 -2.24 4.32
CA LEU A 134 9.58 -3.66 4.30
C LEU A 134 9.14 -4.33 2.98
N ASP A 135 7.92 -4.07 2.54
CA ASP A 135 7.39 -4.64 1.29
C ASP A 135 8.21 -4.22 0.07
N LEU A 136 8.58 -2.93 0.00
CA LEU A 136 9.41 -2.42 -1.08
C LEU A 136 10.84 -2.96 -1.03
N ALA A 137 11.43 -3.08 0.15
CA ALA A 137 12.78 -3.63 0.29
C ALA A 137 12.84 -5.07 -0.21
N VAL A 138 11.94 -5.93 0.27
CA VAL A 138 11.88 -7.34 -0.17
C VAL A 138 11.53 -7.43 -1.66
N TYR A 139 10.59 -6.63 -2.15
CA TYR A 139 10.20 -6.63 -3.56
C TYR A 139 11.36 -6.20 -4.47
N THR A 140 12.08 -5.13 -4.11
CA THR A 140 13.20 -4.66 -4.93
C THR A 140 14.37 -5.64 -4.92
N GLU A 141 14.65 -6.28 -3.79
CA GLU A 141 15.66 -7.33 -3.73
C GLU A 141 15.27 -8.52 -4.61
N LEU A 142 14.01 -8.95 -4.55
CA LEU A 142 13.54 -10.09 -5.35
C LEU A 142 13.51 -9.82 -6.87
N ALA A 143 13.21 -8.58 -7.30
CA ALA A 143 12.79 -8.34 -8.68
C ALA A 143 13.55 -7.22 -9.42
N LEU A 144 14.28 -6.36 -8.72
CA LEU A 144 14.85 -5.13 -9.28
C LEU A 144 16.33 -4.94 -8.87
N PRO A 145 17.26 -5.73 -9.41
CA PRO A 145 18.67 -5.58 -9.07
C PRO A 145 19.15 -4.15 -9.37
N GLY A 146 20.04 -3.64 -8.52
CA GLY A 146 20.57 -2.28 -8.63
C GLY A 146 19.61 -1.18 -8.16
N THR A 147 18.47 -1.52 -7.56
CA THR A 147 17.53 -0.55 -7.00
C THR A 147 17.18 -0.91 -5.56
N TYR A 148 17.26 0.06 -4.66
CA TYR A 148 17.01 -0.14 -3.22
C TYR A 148 15.97 0.85 -2.74
N ARG A 149 14.97 0.37 -1.98
CA ARG A 149 13.82 1.15 -1.49
C ARG A 149 13.45 0.66 -0.10
N ASP A 150 14.27 0.98 0.87
CA ASP A 150 14.15 0.54 2.25
C ASP A 150 13.60 1.60 3.22
N ASP A 151 13.46 2.84 2.76
CA ASP A 151 12.92 3.93 3.57
C ASP A 151 11.74 4.60 2.86
N VAL A 152 10.57 4.56 3.52
CA VAL A 152 9.35 5.22 3.05
C VAL A 152 8.76 6.04 4.17
N GLN A 153 8.67 7.34 3.97
CA GLN A 153 7.90 8.21 4.86
C GLN A 153 6.41 8.12 4.49
N VAL A 154 5.57 7.89 5.51
CA VAL A 154 4.13 7.73 5.34
C VAL A 154 3.41 8.70 6.26
N GLU A 155 2.48 9.50 5.71
CA GLU A 155 1.60 10.39 6.44
C GLU A 155 0.15 9.98 6.25
N ASP A 156 -0.52 9.53 7.33
CA ASP A 156 -1.93 9.13 7.29
C ASP A 156 -2.85 10.34 7.09
N ARG A 157 -3.69 10.28 6.05
CA ARG A 157 -4.73 11.27 5.72
C ARG A 157 -6.14 10.80 6.08
N GLY A 158 -6.24 9.59 6.61
CA GLY A 158 -7.50 8.94 6.97
C GLY A 158 -8.24 8.30 5.80
N TYR A 159 -9.20 7.45 6.12
CA TYR A 159 -10.03 6.76 5.14
C TYR A 159 -9.26 5.88 4.14
N GLY A 160 -8.12 5.33 4.54
CA GLY A 160 -7.24 4.53 3.68
C GLY A 160 -6.46 5.36 2.66
N ASN A 161 -6.23 6.65 2.95
CA ASN A 161 -5.40 7.50 2.11
C ASN A 161 -4.15 7.92 2.86
N TYR A 162 -3.00 7.85 2.18
CA TYR A 162 -1.70 8.15 2.75
C TYR A 162 -0.86 8.94 1.75
N ASP A 163 -0.22 10.01 2.20
CA ASP A 163 0.84 10.63 1.42
C ASP A 163 2.14 9.86 1.71
N ILE A 164 2.90 9.57 0.67
CA ILE A 164 4.13 8.78 0.76
C ILE A 164 5.29 9.51 0.09
N ASN A 165 6.49 9.28 0.62
CA ASN A 165 7.74 9.67 0.00
C ASN A 165 8.72 8.50 0.10
N ILE A 166 9.06 7.90 -1.03
CA ILE A 166 9.94 6.75 -1.14
C ILE A 166 11.35 7.25 -1.38
N TYR A 167 12.27 6.87 -0.51
CA TYR A 167 13.69 7.09 -0.70
C TYR A 167 14.24 5.91 -1.52
N GLN A 168 14.78 6.23 -2.68
CA GLN A 168 15.33 5.25 -3.59
C GLN A 168 16.77 5.54 -3.85
N SER A 169 17.65 4.57 -3.64
CA SER A 169 19.01 4.60 -4.16
C SER A 169 19.16 3.66 -5.35
N VAL A 170 20.01 4.04 -6.27
CA VAL A 170 20.34 3.25 -7.45
C VAL A 170 21.85 3.05 -7.44
N SER A 171 22.32 1.80 -7.24
CA SER A 171 23.75 1.50 -7.09
C SER A 171 24.57 1.88 -8.30
N ARG A 172 23.94 1.84 -9.47
CA ARG A 172 24.56 2.19 -10.74
C ARG A 172 24.90 3.68 -10.88
N SER A 173 24.25 4.58 -10.17
CA SER A 173 24.55 6.02 -10.25
C SER A 173 25.05 6.61 -8.94
N GLY A 174 24.88 5.88 -7.83
CA GLY A 174 25.06 6.43 -6.50
C GLY A 174 24.09 7.57 -6.18
N GLU A 175 23.06 7.76 -7.01
CA GLU A 175 22.08 8.83 -6.85
C GLU A 175 20.95 8.42 -5.92
N PHE A 176 20.49 9.38 -5.13
CA PHE A 176 19.32 9.22 -4.30
C PHE A 176 18.15 9.98 -4.91
N HIS A 177 17.06 9.29 -5.12
CA HIS A 177 15.82 9.86 -5.62
C HIS A 177 14.75 9.84 -4.55
N HIS A 178 13.92 10.88 -4.55
CA HIS A 178 12.73 10.97 -3.73
C HIS A 178 11.51 10.82 -4.62
N VAL A 179 10.81 9.71 -4.47
CA VAL A 179 9.61 9.44 -5.27
C VAL A 179 8.39 9.70 -4.41
N ALA A 180 7.83 10.89 -4.57
CA ALA A 180 6.63 11.28 -3.84
C ALA A 180 5.36 10.80 -4.55
N GLY A 181 4.34 10.48 -3.73
CA GLY A 181 3.07 10.01 -4.24
C GLY A 181 2.02 9.88 -3.16
N ARG A 182 1.00 9.13 -3.49
CA ARG A 182 -0.11 8.83 -2.59
C ARG A 182 -0.55 7.39 -2.74
N VAL A 183 -0.88 6.75 -1.63
CA VAL A 183 -1.70 5.55 -1.61
C VAL A 183 -3.14 5.97 -1.35
N GLU A 184 -4.01 5.77 -2.32
CA GLU A 184 -5.45 6.04 -2.21
C GLU A 184 -6.18 4.70 -2.16
N LYS A 185 -6.49 4.24 -0.95
CA LYS A 185 -6.96 2.89 -0.69
C LYS A 185 -5.88 1.90 -1.20
N ASP A 186 -6.23 0.96 -2.07
CA ASP A 186 -5.26 -0.01 -2.62
C ASP A 186 -4.68 0.45 -3.97
N THR A 187 -4.58 1.75 -4.20
CA THR A 187 -4.06 2.31 -5.46
C THR A 187 -2.87 3.22 -5.20
N LEU A 188 -1.73 2.87 -5.77
CA LEU A 188 -0.51 3.70 -5.74
C LEU A 188 -0.57 4.75 -6.86
N ARG A 189 -0.44 6.02 -6.50
CA ARG A 189 -0.36 7.16 -7.42
C ARG A 189 0.91 7.94 -7.17
N LEU A 190 1.89 7.75 -8.01
CA LEU A 190 3.15 8.47 -7.97
C LEU A 190 3.05 9.76 -8.78
N TYR A 191 3.69 10.84 -8.31
CA TYR A 191 3.73 12.11 -9.03
C TYR A 191 4.69 12.07 -10.21
N ASP A 192 5.78 11.31 -10.08
CA ASP A 192 6.67 10.96 -11.18
C ASP A 192 6.90 9.45 -11.25
N PRO A 193 6.04 8.72 -11.98
CA PRO A 193 6.17 7.27 -12.10
C PRO A 193 7.42 6.84 -12.88
N ASN A 194 8.04 7.72 -13.68
CA ASN A 194 9.26 7.39 -14.43
C ASN A 194 10.46 7.20 -13.52
N LEU A 195 10.51 7.93 -12.40
CA LEU A 195 11.55 7.75 -11.39
C LEU A 195 11.42 6.42 -10.64
N PHE A 196 10.22 5.89 -10.56
CA PHE A 196 9.97 4.66 -9.82
C PHE A 196 10.20 3.40 -10.66
N ASN A 197 10.08 3.49 -11.95
CA ASN A 197 10.32 2.41 -12.93
C ASN A 197 9.89 1.00 -12.45
N ILE A 198 8.60 0.87 -12.06
CA ILE A 198 8.05 -0.38 -11.52
C ILE A 198 7.64 -1.34 -12.64
N SER A 199 7.75 -0.92 -13.88
CA SER A 199 7.23 -1.70 -14.99
C SER A 199 7.98 -3.03 -15.08
N ALA A 200 7.27 -4.12 -14.81
CA ALA A 200 7.76 -5.47 -15.05
C ALA A 200 8.22 -5.69 -16.50
N SER A 201 7.78 -4.83 -17.41
CA SER A 201 8.22 -4.83 -18.80
C SER A 201 9.72 -4.55 -18.97
N ASN A 202 10.36 -3.87 -18.03
CA ASN A 202 11.79 -3.60 -18.10
C ASN A 202 12.65 -4.80 -17.68
N VAL A 203 12.07 -5.72 -16.90
CA VAL A 203 12.75 -6.95 -16.46
C VAL A 203 12.65 -8.06 -17.52
N PHE A 204 11.66 -7.95 -18.41
CA PHE A 204 11.53 -8.90 -19.52
C PHE A 204 12.68 -8.76 -20.51
N GLY A 205 13.45 -9.82 -20.64
CA GLY A 205 14.52 -9.92 -21.63
C GLY A 205 15.91 -9.54 -21.13
N TRP A 206 16.08 -9.26 -19.84
CA TRP A 206 17.43 -9.11 -19.27
C TRP A 206 18.16 -10.45 -19.25
N PHE A 207 17.46 -11.50 -18.82
CA PHE A 207 17.97 -12.86 -18.81
C PHE A 207 17.14 -13.74 -19.73
N GLN A 208 17.80 -14.69 -20.38
CA GLN A 208 17.14 -15.61 -21.28
C GLN A 208 16.76 -16.91 -20.55
N MET A 209 15.82 -16.78 -19.61
CA MET A 209 15.36 -17.88 -18.77
C MET A 209 14.70 -19.03 -19.55
N ASN A 210 14.33 -18.81 -20.81
CA ASN A 210 13.59 -19.78 -21.62
C ASN A 210 14.46 -20.78 -22.35
N MET A 211 15.66 -20.92 -21.89
CA MET A 211 16.59 -21.78 -22.57
C MET A 211 16.49 -23.17 -22.02
N ASP A 212 16.20 -24.06 -22.94
CA ASP A 212 16.47 -25.46 -22.72
C ASP A 212 17.98 -25.62 -22.73
N TYR A 213 18.59 -25.57 -21.55
CA TYR A 213 20.04 -25.65 -21.36
C TYR A 213 20.64 -27.01 -21.73
N ASP A 214 19.82 -27.92 -22.31
CA ASP A 214 20.25 -29.14 -22.95
C ASP A 214 20.94 -28.93 -24.32
N GLY A 215 21.34 -27.71 -24.63
CA GLY A 215 22.08 -27.39 -25.84
C GLY A 215 21.24 -26.90 -27.01
N THR A 216 20.03 -26.39 -26.76
CA THR A 216 19.12 -25.95 -27.82
C THR A 216 18.74 -24.47 -27.76
N LEU A 217 19.67 -23.62 -27.34
CA LEU A 217 19.59 -22.16 -27.54
C LEU A 217 19.18 -21.80 -28.99
N THR A 218 19.69 -22.54 -29.95
CA THR A 218 19.40 -22.45 -31.39
C THR A 218 17.99 -22.80 -31.76
N GLN A 219 17.33 -23.72 -31.09
CA GLN A 219 15.98 -24.19 -31.51
C GLN A 219 14.87 -23.22 -31.13
N LEU A 220 15.02 -22.45 -30.08
CA LEU A 220 14.04 -21.42 -29.70
C LEU A 220 14.11 -20.21 -30.64
N ALA A 221 15.31 -19.82 -31.06
CA ALA A 221 15.47 -18.78 -32.07
C ALA A 221 14.90 -19.20 -33.46
N GLU A 222 14.99 -20.47 -33.81
CA GLU A 222 14.46 -20.99 -35.05
C GLU A 222 12.94 -21.19 -35.04
N ASN A 223 12.33 -21.46 -33.87
CA ASN A 223 10.91 -21.70 -33.73
C ASN A 223 10.09 -20.42 -33.43
N SER A 224 10.72 -19.32 -33.04
CA SER A 224 10.04 -18.03 -32.88
C SER A 224 9.83 -17.38 -34.25
N GLN A 225 8.77 -17.82 -34.96
CA GLN A 225 8.33 -17.20 -36.20
C GLN A 225 8.03 -15.70 -35.97
N GLY A 226 9.02 -14.86 -36.16
CA GLY A 226 8.83 -13.46 -36.47
C GLY A 226 8.73 -12.47 -35.31
N ASP A 227 8.76 -12.90 -34.07
CA ASP A 227 8.83 -11.96 -32.96
C ASP A 227 10.29 -11.69 -32.56
N LEU A 228 10.79 -10.58 -33.06
CA LEU A 228 12.14 -10.01 -32.84
C LEU A 228 12.48 -9.70 -31.35
N PHE A 229 11.64 -10.11 -30.42
CA PHE A 229 11.82 -9.75 -29.01
C PHE A 229 12.82 -10.62 -28.25
N TYR A 230 13.29 -11.73 -28.80
CA TYR A 230 14.08 -12.71 -28.04
C TYR A 230 15.17 -13.41 -28.87
N THR A 231 15.84 -12.70 -29.75
CA THR A 231 17.08 -13.24 -30.30
C THR A 231 18.13 -13.19 -29.20
N PRO A 232 18.67 -14.34 -28.72
CA PRO A 232 19.77 -14.34 -27.77
C PRO A 232 20.92 -13.51 -28.34
N GLU A 233 21.36 -12.52 -27.57
CA GLU A 233 22.63 -11.87 -27.89
C GLU A 233 23.71 -12.92 -27.62
N SER A 234 24.36 -13.38 -28.69
CA SER A 234 25.49 -14.29 -28.51
C SER A 234 26.65 -13.57 -27.81
N ASN A 235 27.56 -14.34 -27.23
CA ASN A 235 28.78 -13.83 -26.65
C ASN A 235 29.53 -12.87 -27.61
N GLU A 236 29.54 -13.17 -28.92
CA GLU A 236 30.17 -12.32 -29.95
C GLU A 236 29.45 -10.97 -30.11
N GLN A 237 28.11 -10.96 -30.13
CA GLN A 237 27.32 -9.72 -30.20
C GLN A 237 27.43 -8.90 -28.92
N SER A 238 27.45 -9.55 -27.75
CA SER A 238 27.70 -8.87 -26.48
C SER A 238 29.09 -8.21 -26.50
N ALA A 239 30.12 -8.89 -26.98
CA ALA A 239 31.49 -8.33 -27.08
C ALA A 239 31.54 -7.08 -27.96
N GLU A 240 30.84 -7.07 -29.10
CA GLU A 240 30.77 -5.89 -29.97
C GLU A 240 30.14 -4.71 -29.24
N TYR A 241 29.06 -4.94 -28.52
CA TYR A 241 28.35 -3.92 -27.74
C TYR A 241 29.18 -3.42 -26.57
N LEU A 242 29.79 -4.31 -25.77
CA LEU A 242 30.61 -3.97 -24.61
C LEU A 242 31.83 -3.12 -25.00
N ASN A 243 32.40 -3.36 -26.16
CA ASN A 243 33.52 -2.54 -26.69
C ASN A 243 33.12 -1.08 -26.95
N LEU A 244 31.85 -0.76 -27.12
CA LEU A 244 31.35 0.60 -27.33
C LEU A 244 31.10 1.36 -26.01
N LEU A 245 31.14 0.69 -24.87
CA LEU A 245 30.95 1.30 -23.58
C LEU A 245 32.08 2.28 -23.21
N ASP A 246 31.80 3.24 -22.34
CA ASP A 246 32.80 4.19 -21.82
C ASP A 246 33.71 3.50 -20.80
N ASP A 247 35.00 3.65 -20.91
CA ASP A 247 36.00 3.03 -20.05
C ASP A 247 36.01 3.61 -18.61
N ASN A 248 35.36 4.75 -18.39
CA ASN A 248 35.37 5.45 -17.10
C ASN A 248 34.07 5.33 -16.32
N LYS A 249 33.20 4.41 -16.72
CA LYS A 249 31.89 4.19 -16.09
C LYS A 249 31.71 2.79 -15.57
N TYR A 250 30.83 2.68 -14.58
CA TYR A 250 30.30 1.40 -14.11
C TYR A 250 28.93 1.15 -14.74
N TYR A 251 28.63 -0.12 -14.96
CA TYR A 251 27.41 -0.57 -15.61
C TYR A 251 26.73 -1.63 -14.75
N LEU A 252 25.40 -1.55 -14.65
CA LEU A 252 24.62 -2.67 -14.18
C LEU A 252 24.52 -3.68 -15.33
N ALA A 253 25.15 -4.80 -15.16
CA ALA A 253 25.22 -5.86 -16.16
C ALA A 253 24.31 -7.03 -15.77
N TYR A 254 23.62 -7.57 -16.77
CA TYR A 254 22.79 -8.76 -16.70
C TYR A 254 23.50 -9.86 -17.49
N VAL A 255 24.09 -10.79 -16.75
CA VAL A 255 24.89 -11.87 -17.30
C VAL A 255 24.04 -13.14 -17.41
N THR A 256 23.78 -13.60 -18.63
CA THR A 256 23.15 -14.89 -18.89
C THR A 256 24.22 -15.96 -19.02
N LEU A 257 24.05 -17.06 -18.27
CA LEU A 257 24.96 -18.20 -18.35
C LEU A 257 24.61 -19.10 -19.56
N ASP A 258 25.59 -19.78 -20.13
CA ASP A 258 25.39 -20.72 -21.24
C ASP A 258 24.74 -22.03 -20.80
N ARG A 259 24.79 -22.31 -19.50
CA ARG A 259 24.23 -23.51 -18.86
C ARG A 259 23.75 -23.17 -17.45
N ILE A 260 22.91 -24.03 -16.90
CA ILE A 260 22.52 -23.94 -15.50
C ILE A 260 23.69 -24.42 -14.65
N LEU A 261 24.12 -23.57 -13.70
CA LEU A 261 25.10 -23.93 -12.69
C LEU A 261 24.41 -24.40 -11.41
N SER A 262 25.06 -25.33 -10.69
CA SER A 262 24.76 -25.53 -9.26
C SER A 262 25.13 -24.26 -8.49
N TYR A 263 24.52 -24.05 -7.33
CA TYR A 263 24.85 -22.89 -6.51
C TYR A 263 26.32 -22.83 -6.12
N ASP A 264 26.91 -23.98 -5.75
CA ASP A 264 28.34 -24.08 -5.42
C ASP A 264 29.26 -23.74 -6.61
N ASP A 265 28.87 -24.13 -7.83
CA ASP A 265 29.64 -23.77 -9.04
C ASP A 265 29.50 -22.29 -9.35
N PHE A 266 28.32 -21.72 -9.13
CA PHE A 266 28.07 -20.30 -9.29
C PHE A 266 28.85 -19.45 -8.29
N ILE A 267 28.89 -19.82 -7.00
CA ILE A 267 29.70 -19.13 -6.00
C ILE A 267 31.18 -19.17 -6.39
N ARG A 268 31.70 -20.33 -6.76
CA ARG A 268 33.10 -20.45 -7.22
C ARG A 268 33.39 -19.63 -8.45
N PHE A 269 32.45 -19.51 -9.37
CA PHE A 269 32.56 -18.67 -10.54
C PHE A 269 32.65 -17.18 -10.17
N THR A 270 31.73 -16.70 -9.31
CA THR A 270 31.68 -15.28 -8.92
C THR A 270 32.82 -14.86 -7.99
N GLU A 271 33.41 -15.78 -7.25
CA GLU A 271 34.58 -15.50 -6.40
C GLU A 271 35.80 -15.03 -7.22
N ASN A 272 35.95 -15.44 -8.49
CA ASN A 272 36.99 -14.95 -9.38
C ASN A 272 36.88 -13.46 -9.67
N TYR A 273 35.69 -12.87 -9.51
CA TYR A 273 35.38 -11.47 -9.80
C TYR A 273 35.07 -10.66 -8.55
N SER A 274 35.36 -11.20 -7.37
CA SER A 274 34.97 -10.61 -6.08
C SER A 274 35.55 -9.23 -5.79
N GLU A 275 36.69 -8.89 -6.40
CA GLU A 275 37.32 -7.57 -6.27
C GLU A 275 36.89 -6.58 -7.36
N GLN A 276 36.40 -7.06 -8.51
CA GLN A 276 36.09 -6.26 -9.69
C GLN A 276 34.60 -6.00 -9.87
N ALA A 277 33.74 -6.95 -9.43
CA ALA A 277 32.30 -6.86 -9.53
C ALA A 277 31.64 -6.62 -8.17
N ALA A 278 30.78 -5.62 -8.10
CA ALA A 278 30.00 -5.30 -6.92
C ALA A 278 28.53 -5.72 -7.11
N ASP A 279 27.77 -5.74 -6.02
CA ASP A 279 26.31 -5.93 -6.02
C ASP A 279 25.89 -7.16 -6.85
N ILE A 280 26.45 -8.33 -6.52
CA ILE A 280 26.17 -9.56 -7.25
C ILE A 280 24.82 -10.12 -6.84
N TRP A 281 23.87 -10.15 -7.78
CA TRP A 281 22.52 -10.63 -7.62
C TRP A 281 22.30 -11.92 -8.40
N CYS A 282 22.06 -13.02 -7.70
CA CYS A 282 21.86 -14.36 -8.23
C CYS A 282 20.46 -14.54 -8.80
N VAL A 283 20.33 -15.21 -9.94
CA VAL A 283 19.04 -15.52 -10.58
C VAL A 283 18.87 -17.03 -10.72
N PRO A 284 18.19 -17.68 -9.76
CA PRO A 284 17.88 -19.09 -9.86
C PRO A 284 16.61 -19.35 -10.67
N ARG A 285 16.46 -20.57 -11.17
CA ARG A 285 15.19 -21.04 -11.74
C ARG A 285 14.13 -21.12 -10.65
N THR A 286 12.93 -20.67 -11.01
CA THR A 286 11.77 -20.66 -10.10
C THR A 286 10.57 -21.45 -10.64
N ALA A 287 10.74 -22.17 -11.77
CA ALA A 287 9.72 -23.00 -12.38
C ALA A 287 10.30 -24.13 -13.23
N GLU A 288 9.55 -25.24 -13.40
CA GLU A 288 9.94 -26.34 -14.27
C GLU A 288 9.84 -25.97 -15.76
N ASP A 289 8.79 -25.26 -16.13
CA ASP A 289 8.63 -24.78 -17.49
C ASP A 289 9.54 -23.57 -17.70
N SER A 290 10.59 -23.78 -18.46
CA SER A 290 11.53 -22.72 -18.87
C SER A 290 10.89 -21.66 -19.77
N TYR A 291 9.66 -21.85 -20.20
CA TYR A 291 8.90 -20.87 -20.96
C TYR A 291 8.47 -19.74 -20.01
N MET A 292 8.62 -18.49 -20.44
CA MET A 292 8.08 -17.35 -19.69
C MET A 292 6.60 -17.62 -19.40
N PRO A 293 6.24 -17.99 -18.18
CA PRO A 293 4.85 -18.20 -17.87
C PRO A 293 4.20 -16.83 -17.89
N VAL A 294 3.32 -16.63 -18.87
CA VAL A 294 2.40 -15.50 -18.82
C VAL A 294 1.79 -15.49 -17.42
N GLY A 295 2.10 -14.46 -16.66
CA GLY A 295 1.55 -14.33 -15.35
C GLY A 295 2.46 -14.75 -14.17
N ARG A 296 3.75 -14.94 -14.33
CA ARG A 296 4.71 -15.09 -13.22
C ARG A 296 5.64 -13.87 -13.12
N PRO A 297 6.15 -13.54 -11.93
CA PRO A 297 7.25 -12.59 -11.84
C PRO A 297 8.39 -13.07 -12.73
N ALA A 298 8.85 -12.19 -13.60
CA ALA A 298 10.01 -12.50 -14.41
C ALA A 298 11.27 -12.36 -13.55
N ASN A 299 12.22 -13.27 -13.68
CA ASN A 299 13.54 -13.16 -13.07
C ASN A 299 13.51 -12.75 -11.59
N LEU A 300 13.24 -13.68 -10.71
CA LEU A 300 13.39 -13.48 -9.28
C LEU A 300 14.79 -13.86 -8.84
N GLY A 301 15.36 -13.08 -7.91
CA GLY A 301 16.70 -13.33 -7.43
C GLY A 301 16.95 -12.74 -6.06
N PHE A 302 18.19 -12.80 -5.63
CA PHE A 302 18.66 -12.28 -4.35
C PHE A 302 20.14 -11.92 -4.40
N TYR A 303 20.58 -11.02 -3.51
CA TYR A 303 21.98 -10.63 -3.46
C TYR A 303 22.83 -11.64 -2.71
N ILE A 304 23.90 -12.12 -3.36
CA ILE A 304 24.98 -12.86 -2.72
C ILE A 304 26.11 -11.94 -2.26
N ARG A 305 26.13 -10.72 -2.77
CA ARG A 305 27.00 -9.62 -2.36
C ARG A 305 26.29 -8.30 -2.61
N LEU A 306 26.30 -7.41 -1.63
CA LEU A 306 25.66 -6.12 -1.71
C LEU A 306 26.52 -5.05 -1.04
N GLY A 307 26.77 -3.94 -1.72
CA GLY A 307 27.62 -2.84 -1.25
C GLY A 307 26.93 -1.85 -0.31
N GLN A 308 25.70 -2.12 0.12
CA GLN A 308 24.95 -1.28 1.07
C GLN A 308 24.11 -2.14 2.03
N SER A 309 23.82 -1.59 3.20
CA SER A 309 22.93 -2.23 4.19
C SER A 309 21.73 -1.36 4.49
N SER A 310 20.63 -1.96 4.88
CA SER A 310 19.46 -1.29 5.46
C SER A 310 19.51 -1.35 7.00
N MET A 311 18.58 -0.63 7.65
CA MET A 311 18.34 -0.70 9.10
C MET A 311 16.91 -1.15 9.39
N LEU A 312 16.36 -1.99 8.53
CA LEU A 312 14.99 -2.47 8.65
C LEU A 312 14.87 -3.51 9.76
N GLU A 313 13.73 -3.47 10.43
CA GLU A 313 13.34 -4.44 11.44
C GLU A 313 11.99 -5.05 11.10
N TRP A 314 11.84 -6.33 11.37
CA TRP A 314 10.61 -7.08 11.13
C TRP A 314 10.42 -8.18 12.17
N ASP A 315 9.37 -8.96 12.04
CA ASP A 315 9.15 -10.17 12.85
C ASP A 315 10.12 -11.29 12.42
N ARG A 316 11.30 -11.31 13.05
CA ARG A 316 12.38 -12.28 12.77
C ARG A 316 12.04 -13.71 13.22
N GLU A 317 11.05 -13.88 14.12
CA GLU A 317 10.55 -15.21 14.48
C GLU A 317 9.73 -15.82 13.35
N LYS A 318 8.92 -14.98 12.68
CA LYS A 318 8.08 -15.42 11.57
C LYS A 318 8.86 -15.53 10.25
N TYR A 319 9.76 -14.61 10.00
CA TYR A 319 10.55 -14.56 8.77
C TYR A 319 12.03 -14.38 9.12
N PRO A 320 12.72 -15.46 9.52
CA PRO A 320 14.15 -15.42 9.81
C PRO A 320 14.93 -15.02 8.56
N ASP A 321 15.97 -14.22 8.73
CA ASP A 321 16.87 -13.77 7.65
C ASP A 321 16.15 -13.21 6.39
N LEU A 322 14.96 -12.56 6.56
CA LEU A 322 14.15 -12.00 5.47
C LEU A 322 14.93 -10.99 4.62
N ILE A 323 15.71 -10.13 5.25
CA ILE A 323 16.65 -9.21 4.61
C ILE A 323 18.02 -9.48 5.20
N LEU A 324 18.87 -10.15 4.45
CA LEU A 324 20.20 -10.56 4.90
C LEU A 324 21.10 -9.35 5.16
N TRP A 325 20.97 -8.30 4.35
CA TRP A 325 21.78 -7.08 4.39
C TRP A 325 21.16 -5.98 5.26
N SER A 326 20.53 -6.35 6.38
CA SER A 326 19.96 -5.42 7.36
C SER A 326 20.63 -5.58 8.72
N PHE A 327 21.57 -4.68 9.02
CA PHE A 327 22.35 -4.70 10.25
C PHE A 327 22.89 -3.31 10.62
N ASP A 328 23.13 -3.11 11.90
CA ASP A 328 23.66 -1.86 12.46
C ASP A 328 25.20 -1.87 12.55
N ASP A 329 25.82 -3.05 12.64
CA ASP A 329 27.25 -3.22 12.84
C ASP A 329 27.95 -3.67 11.53
N PRO A 330 28.92 -2.90 11.04
CA PRO A 330 29.68 -3.29 9.83
C PRO A 330 30.37 -4.67 9.92
N SER A 331 30.64 -5.19 11.11
CA SER A 331 31.23 -6.53 11.27
C SER A 331 30.28 -7.66 10.86
N GLU A 332 28.97 -7.41 10.83
CA GLU A 332 27.95 -8.36 10.37
C GLU A 332 27.98 -8.57 8.85
N TRP A 333 28.67 -7.66 8.12
CA TRP A 333 28.83 -7.75 6.67
C TRP A 333 29.56 -9.02 6.25
N ASP A 334 30.74 -9.24 6.83
CA ASP A 334 31.56 -10.41 6.51
C ASP A 334 30.82 -11.71 6.90
N GLU A 335 30.04 -11.68 7.99
CA GLU A 335 29.23 -12.81 8.41
C GLU A 335 28.10 -13.12 7.42
N ALA A 336 27.43 -12.10 6.90
CA ALA A 336 26.38 -12.23 5.88
C ALA A 336 26.94 -12.80 4.57
N GLU A 337 28.10 -12.26 4.10
CA GLU A 337 28.79 -12.76 2.91
C GLU A 337 29.23 -14.22 3.05
N GLU A 338 29.66 -14.64 4.23
CA GLU A 338 30.07 -16.03 4.45
C GLU A 338 28.86 -16.97 4.56
N LYS A 339 27.77 -16.54 5.22
CA LYS A 339 26.55 -17.33 5.34
C LYS A 339 25.89 -17.61 3.99
N ILE A 340 25.82 -16.60 3.12
CA ILE A 340 25.12 -16.73 1.84
C ILE A 340 25.84 -17.68 0.88
N LYS A 341 27.10 -18.03 1.10
CA LYS A 341 27.82 -19.01 0.28
C LYS A 341 27.33 -20.44 0.48
N ASP A 342 26.72 -20.75 1.61
CA ASP A 342 26.12 -22.06 1.86
C ASP A 342 24.78 -22.19 1.09
N GLU A 343 24.67 -23.19 0.21
CA GLU A 343 23.46 -23.39 -0.62
C GLU A 343 22.20 -23.57 0.22
N THR A 344 22.30 -24.26 1.35
CA THR A 344 21.13 -24.51 2.22
C THR A 344 20.62 -23.22 2.81
N PHE A 345 21.53 -22.38 3.32
CA PHE A 345 21.18 -21.07 3.85
C PHE A 345 20.64 -20.13 2.75
N ALA A 346 21.29 -20.10 1.60
CA ALA A 346 20.86 -19.26 0.47
C ALA A 346 19.48 -19.65 -0.04
N ALA A 347 19.19 -20.93 -0.15
CA ALA A 347 17.86 -21.43 -0.54
C ALA A 347 16.80 -21.10 0.53
N GLU A 348 17.12 -21.20 1.81
CA GLU A 348 16.23 -20.82 2.91
C GLU A 348 15.94 -19.32 2.89
N HIS A 349 16.98 -18.48 2.83
CA HIS A 349 16.85 -17.02 2.70
C HIS A 349 15.94 -16.63 1.51
N PHE A 350 16.23 -17.14 0.32
CA PHE A 350 15.44 -16.84 -0.86
C PHE A 350 13.97 -17.28 -0.74
N THR A 351 13.73 -18.49 -0.19
CA THR A 351 12.37 -18.97 0.01
C THR A 351 11.62 -18.19 1.09
N VAL A 352 12.28 -17.68 2.12
CA VAL A 352 11.66 -16.81 3.14
C VAL A 352 11.19 -15.50 2.52
N MET A 353 11.97 -14.89 1.63
CA MET A 353 11.55 -13.69 0.89
C MET A 353 10.34 -13.97 -0.01
N LEU A 354 10.34 -15.10 -0.72
CA LEU A 354 9.24 -15.53 -1.57
C LEU A 354 7.96 -15.79 -0.76
N ASP A 355 8.08 -16.49 0.38
CA ASP A 355 6.96 -16.73 1.31
C ASP A 355 6.41 -15.42 1.88
N TYR A 356 7.27 -14.50 2.26
CA TYR A 356 6.85 -13.18 2.72
C TYR A 356 6.02 -12.49 1.64
N MET A 357 6.56 -12.40 0.42
CA MET A 357 5.91 -11.71 -0.69
C MET A 357 4.62 -12.40 -1.13
N SER A 358 4.52 -13.72 -0.97
CA SER A 358 3.30 -14.48 -1.27
C SER A 358 2.09 -14.07 -0.44
N GLY A 359 2.32 -13.45 0.71
CA GLY A 359 1.27 -12.92 1.59
C GLY A 359 0.93 -11.45 1.37
N GLN A 360 1.53 -10.77 0.37
CA GLN A 360 1.39 -9.33 0.15
C GLN A 360 0.55 -8.97 -1.09
N ASP A 361 -0.58 -9.63 -1.30
CA ASP A 361 -1.44 -9.45 -2.48
C ASP A 361 -1.88 -8.00 -2.71
N GLU A 362 -2.23 -7.27 -1.65
CA GLU A 362 -2.64 -5.86 -1.73
C GLU A 362 -1.49 -4.98 -2.23
N PHE A 363 -0.30 -5.16 -1.67
CA PHE A 363 0.91 -4.46 -2.11
C PHE A 363 1.27 -4.81 -3.55
N LEU A 364 1.30 -6.10 -3.90
CA LEU A 364 1.60 -6.57 -5.26
C LEU A 364 0.62 -5.99 -6.29
N GLY A 365 -0.68 -5.96 -5.96
CA GLY A 365 -1.69 -5.32 -6.79
C GLY A 365 -1.43 -3.82 -7.02
N MET A 366 -0.98 -3.11 -5.98
CA MET A 366 -0.65 -1.68 -6.09
C MET A 366 0.55 -1.40 -7.00
N VAL A 367 1.57 -2.25 -6.95
CA VAL A 367 2.76 -2.11 -7.80
C VAL A 367 2.60 -2.78 -9.17
N GLY A 368 1.40 -3.21 -9.51
CA GLY A 368 1.08 -3.77 -10.82
C GLY A 368 1.64 -5.17 -11.06
N GLN A 369 1.92 -5.90 -9.98
CA GLN A 369 2.49 -7.24 -10.03
C GLN A 369 1.42 -8.33 -9.94
N GLN A 370 1.85 -9.56 -10.14
CA GLN A 370 1.03 -10.76 -10.08
C GLN A 370 0.68 -11.12 -8.64
N ALA A 371 -0.39 -11.91 -8.49
CA ALA A 371 -0.82 -12.41 -7.19
C ALA A 371 0.27 -13.21 -6.46
N GLY A 372 0.26 -13.15 -5.14
CA GLY A 372 1.23 -13.79 -4.26
C GLY A 372 1.38 -15.31 -4.46
N GLU A 373 0.34 -15.98 -4.98
CA GLU A 373 0.40 -17.41 -5.34
C GLU A 373 1.62 -17.77 -6.20
N LYS A 374 2.05 -16.86 -7.09
CA LYS A 374 3.21 -17.10 -7.98
C LYS A 374 4.55 -17.08 -7.24
N TYR A 375 4.63 -16.30 -6.18
CA TYR A 375 5.78 -16.32 -5.27
C TYR A 375 5.81 -17.61 -4.44
N ALA A 376 4.65 -18.07 -3.98
CA ALA A 376 4.53 -19.36 -3.28
C ALA A 376 4.94 -20.53 -4.18
N GLU A 377 4.49 -20.57 -5.44
CA GLU A 377 4.91 -21.57 -6.42
C GLU A 377 6.44 -21.57 -6.64
N ALA A 378 7.05 -20.38 -6.70
CA ALA A 378 8.50 -20.24 -6.83
C ALA A 378 9.24 -20.78 -5.58
N ALA A 379 8.75 -20.47 -4.38
CA ALA A 379 9.32 -21.00 -3.13
C ALA A 379 9.25 -22.52 -3.09
N ASP A 380 8.12 -23.11 -3.48
CA ASP A 380 7.95 -24.57 -3.53
C ASP A 380 8.90 -25.23 -4.55
N TYR A 381 9.12 -24.55 -5.69
CA TYR A 381 10.08 -25.02 -6.69
C TYR A 381 11.50 -25.08 -6.11
N ILE A 382 11.96 -24.03 -5.43
CA ILE A 382 13.29 -23.97 -4.81
C ILE A 382 13.45 -25.04 -3.71
N ARG A 383 12.44 -25.22 -2.86
CA ARG A 383 12.45 -26.25 -1.82
C ARG A 383 12.61 -27.68 -2.39
N LYS A 384 12.03 -27.92 -3.56
CA LYS A 384 12.07 -29.21 -4.22
C LYS A 384 13.37 -29.47 -5.00
N ASN A 385 13.90 -28.45 -5.68
CA ASN A 385 14.93 -28.60 -6.70
C ASN A 385 16.28 -27.98 -6.33
N GLY A 386 16.35 -27.21 -5.20
CA GLY A 386 17.53 -26.42 -4.85
C GLY A 386 17.73 -25.21 -5.76
N LEU A 387 18.84 -24.54 -5.61
CA LEU A 387 19.21 -23.37 -6.38
C LEU A 387 19.92 -23.79 -7.70
N GLN A 388 19.25 -23.56 -8.79
CA GLN A 388 19.73 -23.81 -10.15
C GLN A 388 19.91 -22.47 -10.85
N VAL A 389 21.15 -21.96 -10.92
CA VAL A 389 21.43 -20.59 -11.36
C VAL A 389 21.62 -20.56 -12.88
N TYR A 390 20.90 -19.68 -13.56
CA TYR A 390 20.99 -19.48 -15.01
C TYR A 390 21.51 -18.09 -15.42
N GLY A 391 21.69 -17.19 -14.45
CA GLY A 391 22.21 -15.84 -14.67
C GLY A 391 22.45 -15.10 -13.37
N PHE A 392 23.02 -13.91 -13.50
CA PHE A 392 23.21 -12.99 -12.38
C PHE A 392 23.30 -11.56 -12.88
N ALA A 393 23.03 -10.61 -11.99
CA ALA A 393 23.36 -9.20 -12.25
C ALA A 393 24.55 -8.78 -11.40
N CYS A 394 25.33 -7.84 -11.89
CA CYS A 394 26.42 -7.23 -11.13
C CYS A 394 26.70 -5.80 -11.59
N VAL A 395 27.40 -5.03 -10.77
CA VAL A 395 27.92 -3.71 -11.15
C VAL A 395 29.41 -3.85 -11.40
N ALA A 396 29.83 -3.56 -12.63
CA ALA A 396 31.23 -3.67 -13.03
C ALA A 396 31.60 -2.64 -14.10
N ASP A 397 32.89 -2.41 -14.26
CA ASP A 397 33.43 -1.61 -15.34
C ASP A 397 33.52 -2.40 -16.67
N LYS A 398 33.78 -1.71 -17.74
CA LYS A 398 33.87 -2.29 -19.09
C LYS A 398 34.93 -3.41 -19.20
N GLU A 399 36.10 -3.24 -18.56
CA GLU A 399 37.18 -4.21 -18.63
C GLU A 399 36.73 -5.54 -18.00
N THR A 400 36.19 -5.48 -16.81
CA THR A 400 35.62 -6.63 -16.10
C THR A 400 34.48 -7.30 -16.90
N LEU A 401 33.62 -6.50 -17.55
CA LEU A 401 32.51 -7.05 -18.36
C LEU A 401 33.03 -7.76 -19.62
N LEU A 402 34.11 -7.30 -20.21
CA LEU A 402 34.74 -7.99 -21.34
C LEU A 402 35.41 -9.28 -20.90
N GLU A 403 36.02 -9.31 -19.72
CA GLU A 403 36.58 -10.54 -19.13
C GLU A 403 35.47 -11.55 -18.82
N LEU A 404 34.39 -11.12 -18.16
CA LEU A 404 33.23 -11.95 -17.91
C LEU A 404 32.62 -12.51 -19.20
N ASN A 405 32.51 -11.68 -20.23
CA ASN A 405 31.95 -12.11 -21.52
C ASN A 405 32.84 -13.12 -22.25
N ALA A 406 34.13 -13.19 -21.94
CA ALA A 406 35.07 -14.15 -22.51
C ALA A 406 35.02 -15.53 -21.79
N GLU A 407 34.36 -15.64 -20.67
CA GLU A 407 34.21 -16.91 -19.94
C GLU A 407 33.33 -17.91 -20.70
N GLU A 408 33.75 -19.16 -20.72
CA GLU A 408 33.00 -20.26 -21.37
C GLU A 408 31.59 -20.42 -20.81
N ALA A 409 31.39 -20.10 -19.53
CA ALA A 409 30.11 -20.22 -18.85
C ALA A 409 29.14 -19.05 -19.16
N VAL A 410 29.59 -18.00 -19.86
CA VAL A 410 28.77 -16.83 -20.16
C VAL A 410 28.26 -16.90 -21.60
N PHE A 411 26.95 -16.84 -21.74
CA PHE A 411 26.27 -16.81 -23.03
C PHE A 411 26.21 -15.39 -23.61
N GLY A 412 25.93 -14.39 -22.78
CA GLY A 412 25.88 -13.00 -23.21
C GLY A 412 25.62 -12.06 -22.05
N ILE A 413 25.95 -10.80 -22.26
CA ILE A 413 25.81 -9.72 -21.29
C ILE A 413 25.00 -8.59 -21.89
N ARG A 414 24.03 -8.09 -21.13
CA ARG A 414 23.34 -6.83 -21.38
C ARG A 414 23.66 -5.85 -20.29
N THR A 415 23.75 -4.57 -20.62
CA THR A 415 24.03 -3.55 -19.64
C THR A 415 23.03 -2.42 -19.67
N GLU A 416 22.86 -1.80 -18.53
CA GLU A 416 22.26 -0.49 -18.38
C GLU A 416 23.33 0.48 -17.87
N ASP A 417 23.26 1.73 -18.33
CA ASP A 417 24.17 2.78 -17.83
C ASP A 417 24.01 2.89 -16.31
N ALA A 418 25.10 2.74 -15.61
CA ALA A 418 25.11 2.84 -14.17
C ALA A 418 25.17 4.29 -13.65
N GLY A 419 25.10 5.27 -14.55
CA GLY A 419 25.10 6.71 -14.24
C GLY A 419 26.42 7.37 -14.49
#